data_678312b9f3dfc61957118e3f4551d4f4
#
_entry.id   678312b9f3dfc61957118e3f4551d4f4
#
_cell.length_a   1.000
_cell.length_b   1.000
_cell.length_c   1.000
_cell.angle_alpha   90.00
_cell.angle_beta   90.00
_cell.angle_gamma   90.00
#
_symmetry.space_group_name_H-M   'P 1'
#
loop_
_entity.id
_entity.type
_entity.pdbx_description
1 polymer ?
#
loop_
_entity_poly.entity_id
_entity_poly.type
_entity_poly.pdbx_seq_one_letter_code
_entity_poly.pdbx_strand_id
1 'polypeptide(L)'
;MSAEGFILDSEFLIRFLCFLIVLCCISILEVRRPRRKLLYSKSRRWLTNLSFGITNAAVVDLGLSFLVIASSFIANQEGWGIFNIIKLPLVFSIPLYILLFDLTIYFQHRLFHAFTPLWKFHRMHHSDGDYDAST
;
A
#
# COMPACT_ATOMS: atom_id res chain seq x y z
N MET A 1 -4.84 31.01 -4.98
CA MET A 1 -4.80 29.54 -4.96
C MET A 1 -5.40 29.12 -3.63
N SER A 2 -6.50 28.38 -3.62
CA SER A 2 -7.10 27.90 -2.38
C SER A 2 -6.20 26.82 -1.77
N ALA A 3 -6.26 26.63 -0.43
CA ALA A 3 -5.51 25.58 0.23
C ALA A 3 -5.83 24.18 -0.34
N GLU A 4 -7.09 23.96 -0.75
CA GLU A 4 -7.53 22.73 -1.41
C GLU A 4 -6.86 22.55 -2.77
N GLY A 5 -6.75 23.59 -3.60
CA GLY A 5 -6.06 23.51 -4.89
C GLY A 5 -4.57 23.17 -4.72
N PHE A 6 -3.90 23.79 -3.74
CA PHE A 6 -2.51 23.47 -3.44
C PHE A 6 -2.30 22.01 -3.01
N ILE A 7 -3.21 21.49 -2.18
CA ILE A 7 -3.12 20.09 -1.70
C ILE A 7 -3.32 19.13 -2.88
N LEU A 8 -4.29 19.36 -3.75
CA LEU A 8 -4.55 18.49 -4.91
C LEU A 8 -3.39 18.52 -5.92
N ASP A 9 -2.85 19.71 -6.21
CA ASP A 9 -1.72 19.85 -7.13
C ASP A 9 -0.41 19.24 -6.58
N SER A 10 -0.30 19.13 -5.24
CA SER A 10 0.88 18.62 -4.56
C SER A 10 0.70 17.22 -3.97
N GLU A 11 -0.41 16.53 -4.24
CA GLU A 11 -0.76 15.25 -3.62
C GLU A 11 0.35 14.20 -3.74
N PHE A 12 0.89 14.03 -4.94
CA PHE A 12 2.00 13.09 -5.17
C PHE A 12 3.23 13.42 -4.32
N LEU A 13 3.61 14.69 -4.31
CA LEU A 13 4.78 15.14 -3.55
C LEU A 13 4.59 14.97 -2.05
N ILE A 14 3.40 15.30 -1.54
CA ILE A 14 3.05 15.13 -0.11
C ILE A 14 3.14 13.66 0.28
N ARG A 15 2.52 12.77 -0.49
CA ARG A 15 2.56 11.31 -0.25
C ARG A 15 3.99 10.78 -0.28
N PHE A 16 4.77 11.18 -1.28
CA PHE A 16 6.16 10.76 -1.44
C PHE A 16 7.04 11.23 -0.28
N LEU A 17 6.90 12.50 0.14
CA LEU A 17 7.64 13.04 1.28
C LEU A 17 7.24 12.35 2.60
N CYS A 18 5.95 12.12 2.84
CA CYS A 18 5.48 11.37 4.00
C CYS A 18 6.08 9.96 4.03
N PHE A 19 6.05 9.25 2.89
CA PHE A 19 6.67 7.93 2.78
C PHE A 19 8.17 7.98 3.10
N LEU A 20 8.92 8.92 2.53
CA LEU A 20 10.36 9.05 2.79
C LEU A 20 10.66 9.36 4.26
N ILE A 21 9.89 10.26 4.88
CA ILE A 21 10.06 10.61 6.29
C ILE A 21 9.85 9.38 7.17
N VAL A 22 8.77 8.64 6.97
CA VAL A 22 8.47 7.43 7.75
C VAL A 22 9.56 6.38 7.53
N LEU A 23 9.94 6.12 6.27
CA LEU A 23 11.01 5.17 5.93
C LEU A 23 12.34 5.55 6.59
N CYS A 24 12.74 6.81 6.53
CA CYS A 24 13.95 7.31 7.17
C CYS A 24 13.89 7.18 8.69
N CYS A 25 12.78 7.57 9.32
CA CYS A 25 12.60 7.46 10.76
C CYS A 25 12.74 6.01 11.25
N ILE A 26 12.03 5.08 10.61
CA ILE A 26 12.09 3.66 10.96
C ILE A 26 13.49 3.11 10.72
N SER A 27 14.12 3.42 9.58
CA SER A 27 15.48 2.97 9.25
C SER A 27 16.52 3.46 10.27
N ILE A 28 16.41 4.71 10.73
CA ILE A 28 17.29 5.27 11.76
C ILE A 28 17.08 4.56 13.10
N LEU A 29 15.83 4.28 13.47
CA LEU A 29 15.49 3.55 14.70
C LEU A 29 16.07 2.12 14.67
N GLU A 30 15.95 1.42 13.55
CA GLU A 30 16.52 0.08 13.37
C GLU A 30 18.05 0.05 13.48
N VAL A 31 18.74 1.07 12.94
CA VAL A 31 20.20 1.16 13.07
C VAL A 31 20.61 1.48 14.50
N ARG A 32 19.86 2.37 15.19
CA ARG A 32 20.18 2.78 16.56
C ARG A 32 19.80 1.77 17.62
N ARG A 33 18.74 0.97 17.36
CA ARG A 33 18.20 -0.02 18.30
C ARG A 33 17.92 -1.36 17.59
N PRO A 34 18.96 -2.04 17.07
CA PRO A 34 18.77 -3.29 16.37
C PRO A 34 18.19 -4.34 17.34
N ARG A 35 17.09 -4.96 16.97
CA ARG A 35 16.45 -6.01 17.77
C ARG A 35 17.27 -7.30 17.79
N ARG A 36 18.01 -7.57 16.69
CA ARG A 36 18.85 -8.77 16.54
C ARG A 36 19.99 -8.49 15.56
N LYS A 37 21.00 -9.37 15.57
CA LYS A 37 22.06 -9.33 14.55
C LYS A 37 21.46 -9.76 13.19
N LEU A 38 21.77 -9.02 12.15
CA LEU A 38 21.34 -9.34 10.78
C LEU A 38 22.08 -10.57 10.28
N LEU A 39 21.37 -11.47 9.59
CA LEU A 39 21.92 -12.65 8.93
C LEU A 39 22.54 -12.30 7.58
N TYR A 40 21.98 -11.29 6.90
CA TYR A 40 22.37 -10.86 5.57
C TYR A 40 22.79 -9.39 5.54
N SER A 41 23.56 -9.01 4.51
CA SER A 41 23.93 -7.61 4.28
C SER A 41 22.70 -6.72 4.08
N LYS A 42 22.56 -5.68 4.92
CA LYS A 42 21.45 -4.73 4.87
C LYS A 42 21.32 -4.09 3.49
N SER A 43 22.42 -3.65 2.90
CA SER A 43 22.41 -2.99 1.59
C SER A 43 21.90 -3.90 0.46
N ARG A 44 22.31 -5.17 0.46
CA ARG A 44 21.85 -6.13 -0.56
C ARG A 44 20.36 -6.42 -0.42
N ARG A 45 19.86 -6.61 0.81
CA ARG A 45 18.45 -6.82 1.09
C ARG A 45 17.62 -5.62 0.67
N TRP A 46 18.03 -4.42 1.07
CA TRP A 46 17.36 -3.18 0.70
C TRP A 46 17.27 -3.01 -0.81
N LEU A 47 18.37 -3.23 -1.54
CA LEU A 47 18.37 -3.16 -2.99
C LEU A 47 17.35 -4.14 -3.60
N THR A 48 17.33 -5.38 -3.12
CA THR A 48 16.38 -6.40 -3.59
C THR A 48 14.94 -6.03 -3.28
N ASN A 49 14.64 -5.68 -2.03
CA ASN A 49 13.27 -5.39 -1.58
C ASN A 49 12.71 -4.13 -2.23
N LEU A 50 13.49 -3.05 -2.31
CA LEU A 50 13.08 -1.81 -2.98
C LEU A 50 12.92 -2.00 -4.49
N SER A 51 13.83 -2.72 -5.15
CA SER A 51 13.69 -3.04 -6.57
C SER A 51 12.42 -3.84 -6.83
N PHE A 52 12.09 -4.79 -5.96
CA PHE A 52 10.88 -5.58 -6.06
C PHE A 52 9.63 -4.72 -5.83
N GLY A 53 9.65 -3.84 -4.83
CA GLY A 53 8.57 -2.88 -4.56
C GLY A 53 8.32 -1.94 -5.74
N ILE A 54 9.38 -1.38 -6.33
CA ILE A 54 9.29 -0.50 -7.51
C ILE A 54 8.73 -1.27 -8.72
N THR A 55 9.23 -2.48 -8.96
CA THR A 55 8.74 -3.31 -10.07
C THR A 55 7.26 -3.64 -9.89
N ASN A 56 6.86 -4.04 -8.68
CA ASN A 56 5.46 -4.32 -8.36
C ASN A 56 4.57 -3.09 -8.55
N ALA A 57 5.01 -1.93 -8.05
CA ALA A 57 4.28 -0.68 -8.23
C ALA A 57 4.11 -0.34 -9.71
N ALA A 58 5.17 -0.47 -10.53
CA ALA A 58 5.10 -0.22 -11.97
C ALA A 58 4.15 -1.20 -12.69
N VAL A 59 4.19 -2.49 -12.34
CA VAL A 59 3.28 -3.50 -12.93
C VAL A 59 1.82 -3.19 -12.56
N VAL A 60 1.55 -2.82 -11.32
CA VAL A 60 0.20 -2.44 -10.87
C VAL A 60 -0.26 -1.16 -11.57
N ASP A 61 0.58 -0.14 -11.63
CA ASP A 61 0.24 1.14 -12.23
C ASP A 61 -0.01 1.02 -13.74
N LEU A 62 0.86 0.36 -14.46
CA LEU A 62 0.74 0.19 -15.91
C LEU A 62 -0.35 -0.83 -16.31
N GLY A 63 -0.55 -1.88 -15.50
CA GLY A 63 -1.43 -2.99 -15.85
C GLY A 63 -2.84 -2.88 -15.30
N LEU A 64 -3.02 -2.36 -14.09
CA LEU A 64 -4.30 -2.41 -13.38
C LEU A 64 -4.98 -1.05 -13.20
N SER A 65 -4.27 0.06 -13.34
CA SER A 65 -4.84 1.40 -13.12
C SER A 65 -6.01 1.68 -14.03
N PHE A 66 -5.93 1.26 -15.29
CA PHE A 66 -7.05 1.39 -16.23
C PHE A 66 -8.30 0.64 -15.74
N LEU A 67 -8.15 -0.57 -15.24
CA LEU A 67 -9.28 -1.37 -14.73
C LEU A 67 -9.91 -0.73 -13.50
N VAL A 68 -9.10 -0.18 -12.59
CA VAL A 68 -9.57 0.52 -11.39
C VAL A 68 -10.35 1.78 -11.77
N ILE A 69 -9.82 2.59 -12.69
CA ILE A 69 -10.47 3.82 -13.15
C ILE A 69 -11.78 3.47 -13.89
N ALA A 70 -11.74 2.52 -14.81
CA ALA A 70 -12.93 2.11 -15.58
C ALA A 70 -14.02 1.55 -14.66
N SER A 71 -13.68 0.67 -13.71
CA SER A 71 -14.65 0.11 -12.77
C SER A 71 -15.24 1.18 -11.84
N SER A 72 -14.43 2.12 -11.37
CA SER A 72 -14.89 3.24 -10.56
C SER A 72 -15.84 4.16 -11.32
N PHE A 73 -15.53 4.44 -12.59
CA PHE A 73 -16.38 5.25 -13.47
C PHE A 73 -17.75 4.58 -13.70
N ILE A 74 -17.74 3.29 -14.06
CA ILE A 74 -18.98 2.52 -14.27
C ILE A 74 -19.80 2.46 -12.97
N ALA A 75 -19.16 2.14 -11.85
CA ALA A 75 -19.84 2.08 -10.56
C ALA A 75 -20.50 3.41 -10.17
N ASN A 76 -19.84 4.54 -10.48
CA ASN A 76 -20.41 5.85 -10.22
C ASN A 76 -21.62 6.16 -11.14
N GLN A 77 -21.53 5.83 -12.44
CA GLN A 77 -22.61 6.05 -13.39
C GLN A 77 -23.84 5.20 -13.06
N GLU A 78 -23.64 3.95 -12.71
CA GLU A 78 -24.72 3.00 -12.37
C GLU A 78 -25.21 3.12 -10.92
N GLY A 79 -24.63 4.02 -10.13
CA GLY A 79 -24.97 4.21 -8.72
C GLY A 79 -24.57 3.01 -7.85
N TRP A 80 -23.65 2.18 -8.30
CA TRP A 80 -23.19 1.02 -7.53
C TRP A 80 -22.32 1.42 -6.36
N GLY A 81 -22.41 0.66 -5.29
CA GLY A 81 -21.59 0.85 -4.11
C GLY A 81 -22.41 1.24 -2.88
N ILE A 82 -21.98 0.75 -1.74
CA ILE A 82 -22.69 0.92 -0.47
C ILE A 82 -22.87 2.41 -0.10
N PHE A 83 -21.91 3.27 -0.42
CA PHE A 83 -21.96 4.69 -0.12
C PHE A 83 -22.82 5.51 -1.11
N ASN A 84 -23.19 4.93 -2.25
CA ASN A 84 -24.18 5.52 -3.15
C ASN A 84 -25.60 5.22 -2.67
N ILE A 85 -25.79 4.05 -2.00
CA ILE A 85 -27.06 3.61 -1.45
C ILE A 85 -27.32 4.24 -0.07
N ILE A 86 -26.29 4.22 0.80
CA ILE A 86 -26.38 4.72 2.17
C ILE A 86 -25.69 6.09 2.24
N LYS A 87 -26.47 7.15 2.25
CA LYS A 87 -25.93 8.51 2.37
C LYS A 87 -25.58 8.81 3.82
N LEU A 88 -24.31 8.63 4.17
CA LEU A 88 -23.78 8.95 5.49
C LEU A 88 -23.03 10.30 5.46
N PRO A 89 -23.09 11.08 6.55
CA PRO A 89 -22.18 12.22 6.74
C PRO A 89 -20.70 11.76 6.67
N LEU A 90 -19.83 12.62 6.13
CA LEU A 90 -18.41 12.29 5.93
C LEU A 90 -17.70 11.80 7.18
N VAL A 91 -18.07 12.33 8.35
CA VAL A 91 -17.51 11.94 9.66
C VAL A 91 -17.71 10.44 9.96
N PHE A 92 -18.75 9.82 9.42
CA PHE A 92 -19.01 8.38 9.56
C PHE A 92 -18.59 7.58 8.33
N SER A 93 -18.73 8.15 7.13
CA SER A 93 -18.40 7.44 5.89
C SER A 93 -16.89 7.20 5.73
N ILE A 94 -16.04 8.16 6.15
CA ILE A 94 -14.59 8.01 6.06
C ILE A 94 -14.07 6.88 6.95
N PRO A 95 -14.36 6.82 8.26
CA PRO A 95 -13.96 5.69 9.11
C PRO A 95 -14.51 4.35 8.63
N LEU A 96 -15.77 4.32 8.18
CA LEU A 96 -16.37 3.10 7.65
C LEU A 96 -15.68 2.65 6.36
N TYR A 97 -15.33 3.57 5.47
CA TYR A 97 -14.56 3.27 4.26
C TYR A 97 -13.21 2.64 4.61
N ILE A 98 -12.47 3.25 5.54
CA ILE A 98 -11.17 2.76 5.99
C ILE A 98 -11.32 1.34 6.55
N LEU A 99 -12.32 1.11 7.41
CA LEU A 99 -12.58 -0.20 8.01
C LEU A 99 -12.90 -1.27 6.96
N LEU A 100 -13.77 -0.95 6.00
CA LEU A 100 -14.15 -1.89 4.93
C LEU A 100 -12.98 -2.18 3.99
N PHE A 101 -12.18 -1.17 3.70
CA PHE A 101 -10.99 -1.31 2.88
C PHE A 101 -9.94 -2.20 3.57
N ASP A 102 -9.70 -1.98 4.85
CA ASP A 102 -8.76 -2.77 5.66
C ASP A 102 -9.22 -4.23 5.78
N LEU A 103 -10.52 -4.44 5.99
CA LEU A 103 -11.14 -5.77 5.99
C LEU A 103 -10.98 -6.49 4.64
N THR A 104 -11.11 -5.76 3.54
CA THR A 104 -10.90 -6.31 2.19
C THR A 104 -9.44 -6.75 2.00
N ILE A 105 -8.48 -5.91 2.40
CA ILE A 105 -7.05 -6.25 2.38
C ILE A 105 -6.77 -7.48 3.24
N TYR A 106 -7.34 -7.56 4.44
CA TYR A 106 -7.19 -8.70 5.32
C TYR A 106 -7.67 -10.01 4.67
N PHE A 107 -8.86 -10.03 4.06
CA PHE A 107 -9.35 -11.23 3.38
C PHE A 107 -8.53 -11.57 2.14
N GLN A 108 -8.13 -10.57 1.37
CA GLN A 108 -7.22 -10.75 0.25
C GLN A 108 -5.90 -11.39 0.70
N HIS A 109 -5.28 -10.89 1.75
CA HIS A 109 -4.05 -11.45 2.31
C HIS A 109 -4.24 -12.90 2.77
N ARG A 110 -5.33 -13.20 3.47
CA ARG A 110 -5.67 -14.59 3.83
C ARG A 110 -5.81 -15.50 2.62
N LEU A 111 -6.43 -15.00 1.54
CA LEU A 111 -6.56 -15.75 0.29
C LEU A 111 -5.21 -16.07 -0.33
N PHE A 112 -4.26 -15.11 -0.28
CA PHE A 112 -2.89 -15.34 -0.75
C PHE A 112 -2.17 -16.45 0.03
N HIS A 113 -2.46 -16.61 1.33
CA HIS A 113 -1.94 -17.71 2.13
C HIS A 113 -2.66 -19.05 1.91
N ALA A 114 -3.95 -19.02 1.58
CA ALA A 114 -4.77 -20.22 1.45
C ALA A 114 -4.69 -20.87 0.06
N PHE A 115 -4.43 -20.09 -0.99
CA PHE A 115 -4.48 -20.55 -2.38
C PHE A 115 -3.07 -20.71 -2.95
N THR A 116 -2.66 -21.96 -3.24
CA THR A 116 -1.29 -22.30 -3.65
C THR A 116 -0.72 -21.46 -4.82
N PRO A 117 -1.43 -21.17 -5.91
CA PRO A 117 -0.91 -20.31 -6.96
C PRO A 117 -0.58 -18.90 -6.47
N LEU A 118 -1.45 -18.31 -5.65
CA LEU A 118 -1.24 -16.97 -5.10
C LEU A 118 -0.10 -16.98 -4.08
N TRP A 119 0.01 -18.01 -3.26
CA TRP A 119 1.10 -18.21 -2.32
C TRP A 119 2.47 -18.20 -3.00
N LYS A 120 2.60 -18.78 -4.19
CA LYS A 120 3.89 -18.79 -4.91
C LYS A 120 4.42 -17.38 -5.18
N PHE A 121 3.54 -16.41 -5.45
CA PHE A 121 3.92 -15.00 -5.60
C PHE A 121 4.11 -14.32 -4.24
N HIS A 122 3.21 -14.55 -3.32
CA HIS A 122 3.18 -13.89 -2.03
C HIS A 122 4.32 -14.33 -1.09
N ARG A 123 4.77 -15.58 -1.17
CA ARG A 123 5.87 -16.10 -0.33
C ARG A 123 7.17 -15.30 -0.47
N MET A 124 7.36 -14.57 -1.55
CA MET A 124 8.55 -13.71 -1.71
C MET A 124 8.57 -12.60 -0.66
N HIS A 125 7.42 -12.04 -0.34
CA HIS A 125 7.28 -11.07 0.74
C HIS A 125 7.66 -11.67 2.11
N HIS A 126 7.45 -12.97 2.31
CA HIS A 126 7.82 -13.70 3.53
C HIS A 126 9.23 -14.32 3.51
N SER A 127 9.98 -14.17 2.42
CA SER A 127 11.28 -14.83 2.26
C SER A 127 12.44 -14.09 2.94
N ASP A 128 12.26 -12.83 3.32
CA ASP A 128 13.30 -12.08 4.02
C ASP A 128 13.39 -12.53 5.48
N GLY A 129 14.48 -13.22 5.81
CA GLY A 129 14.74 -13.73 7.17
C GLY A 129 15.04 -12.65 8.19
N ASP A 130 15.42 -11.45 7.76
CA ASP A 130 15.83 -10.38 8.67
C ASP A 130 14.75 -9.33 8.90
N TYR A 131 13.74 -9.25 8.12
CA TYR A 131 12.56 -8.38 8.25
C TYR A 131 12.87 -6.98 8.81
N ASP A 132 12.88 -5.97 7.96
CA ASP A 132 13.13 -4.58 8.33
C ASP A 132 12.24 -3.61 7.53
N ALA A 133 12.49 -2.30 7.64
CA ALA A 133 11.71 -1.27 6.95
C ALA A 133 11.68 -1.41 5.42
N SER A 134 12.54 -2.22 4.82
CA SER A 134 12.55 -2.47 3.37
C SER A 134 11.70 -3.68 2.94
N THR A 135 11.23 -4.48 3.90
CA THR A 135 10.44 -5.72 3.64
C THR A 135 8.91 -5.41 3.53
#